data_2f35bcc85c5db0af31a44530bc66641f
#
_entry.id   2f35bcc85c5db0af31a44530bc66641f
#
_cell.length_a   1.000
_cell.length_b   1.000
_cell.length_c   1.000
_cell.angle_alpha   90.00
_cell.angle_beta   90.00
_cell.angle_gamma   90.00
#
_symmetry.space_group_name_H-M   'P 1'
#
loop_
_entity.id
_entity.type
_entity.pdbx_description
1 polymer ?
#
loop_
_entity_poly.entity_id
_entity_poly.type
_entity_poly.pdbx_seq_one_letter_code
_entity_poly.pdbx_strand_id
1 'polypeptide(L)'
;MLSGASPRGNAVVRRHYRYQIQGPNATQVLERLNGGPIPDVKFFNMDAINIKGRKVRALRHGMAGAPGLEIWGPYAERDEIREAILEAGRDFGLVQVGARAYSSNTLESGWIPSPLPAVYTGEKMKKYREWLPAAGYEAAGS
;
A
#
# COMPACT_ATOMS: atom_id res chain seq x y z
N MET A 1 -3.17 -10.65 -10.94
CA MET A 1 -4.12 -9.52 -11.02
C MET A 1 -5.52 -10.06 -10.86
N LEU A 2 -6.18 -9.77 -9.76
CA LEU A 2 -7.58 -10.15 -9.57
C LEU A 2 -8.43 -9.04 -10.19
N SER A 3 -9.00 -9.29 -11.36
CA SER A 3 -10.14 -8.51 -11.84
C SER A 3 -11.34 -8.94 -10.99
N GLY A 4 -11.60 -8.21 -9.91
CA GLY A 4 -12.80 -8.43 -9.14
C GLY A 4 -14.02 -7.99 -9.96
N ALA A 5 -14.86 -8.93 -10.36
CA ALA A 5 -16.20 -8.60 -10.83
C ALA A 5 -17.03 -8.12 -9.65
N SER A 6 -17.86 -7.09 -9.87
CA SER A 6 -18.89 -6.69 -8.91
C SER A 6 -19.83 -7.88 -8.65
N PRO A 7 -20.38 -8.05 -7.45
CA PRO A 7 -21.39 -9.08 -7.18
C PRO A 7 -22.61 -9.06 -8.12
N ARG A 8 -22.78 -7.98 -8.86
CA ARG A 8 -23.85 -7.82 -9.87
C ARG A 8 -23.36 -8.03 -11.31
N GLY A 9 -22.17 -8.62 -11.52
CA GLY A 9 -21.64 -8.90 -12.85
C GLY A 9 -21.06 -7.72 -13.61
N ASN A 10 -21.06 -6.52 -13.04
CA ASN A 10 -20.45 -5.34 -13.67
C ASN A 10 -18.93 -5.33 -13.49
N ALA A 11 -18.19 -5.05 -14.54
CA ALA A 11 -16.75 -4.89 -14.46
C ALA A 11 -16.38 -3.73 -13.52
N VAL A 12 -15.43 -3.99 -12.61
CA VAL A 12 -14.89 -2.94 -11.75
C VAL A 12 -13.93 -2.08 -12.56
N VAL A 13 -14.29 -0.81 -12.76
CA VAL A 13 -13.41 0.16 -13.43
C VAL A 13 -12.39 0.67 -12.43
N ARG A 14 -11.11 0.41 -12.68
CA ARG A 14 -10.03 0.96 -11.87
C ARG A 14 -9.87 2.44 -12.14
N ARG A 15 -9.93 3.24 -11.09
CA ARG A 15 -9.79 4.70 -11.18
C ARG A 15 -8.42 5.21 -10.77
N HIS A 16 -7.67 4.43 -9.97
CA HIS A 16 -6.38 4.81 -9.43
C HIS A 16 -5.36 3.69 -9.60
N TYR A 17 -4.10 4.07 -9.80
CA TYR A 17 -2.96 3.18 -9.54
C TYR A 17 -2.46 3.41 -8.12
N ARG A 18 -1.74 2.41 -7.60
CA ARG A 18 -1.03 2.47 -6.33
C ARG A 18 0.27 1.70 -6.46
N TYR A 19 1.37 2.35 -6.12
CA TYR A 19 2.68 1.74 -6.07
C TYR A 19 3.31 2.01 -4.72
N GLN A 20 4.03 1.04 -4.18
CA GLN A 20 4.83 1.19 -2.98
C GLN A 20 6.30 1.04 -3.35
N ILE A 21 7.10 2.06 -2.99
CA ILE A 21 8.55 2.07 -3.14
C ILE A 21 9.11 1.99 -1.73
N GLN A 22 9.84 0.90 -1.45
CA GLN A 22 10.29 0.62 -0.09
C GLN A 22 11.63 -0.11 -0.10
N GLY A 23 12.42 0.11 0.93
CA GLY A 23 13.72 -0.53 1.12
C GLY A 23 14.81 0.48 1.49
N PRO A 24 16.04 0.02 1.70
CA PRO A 24 17.14 0.87 2.17
C PRO A 24 17.45 2.03 1.20
N ASN A 25 17.25 1.83 -0.09
CA ASN A 25 17.54 2.83 -1.13
C ASN A 25 16.26 3.57 -1.61
N ALA A 26 15.12 3.38 -0.96
CA ALA A 26 13.84 3.95 -1.41
C ALA A 26 13.86 5.48 -1.45
N THR A 27 14.52 6.12 -0.48
CA THR A 27 14.63 7.58 -0.44
C THR A 27 15.36 8.11 -1.67
N GLN A 28 16.49 7.51 -2.02
CA GLN A 28 17.29 7.92 -3.20
C GLN A 28 16.49 7.75 -4.51
N VAL A 29 15.72 6.66 -4.63
CA VAL A 29 14.84 6.45 -5.80
C VAL A 29 13.76 7.54 -5.86
N LEU A 30 13.14 7.85 -4.72
CA LEU A 30 12.09 8.87 -4.62
C LEU A 30 12.61 10.29 -4.89
N GLU A 31 13.80 10.62 -4.41
CA GLU A 31 14.46 11.89 -4.69
C GLU A 31 14.84 12.03 -6.17
N ARG A 32 15.33 10.96 -6.79
CA ARG A 32 15.57 10.92 -8.23
C ARG A 32 14.28 11.14 -9.03
N LEU A 33 13.19 10.51 -8.62
CA LEU A 33 11.87 10.70 -9.24
C LEU A 33 11.36 12.13 -9.09
N ASN A 34 11.53 12.71 -7.91
CA ASN A 34 11.07 14.06 -7.58
C ASN A 34 11.93 15.16 -8.24
N GLY A 35 13.14 14.80 -8.70
CA GLY A 35 14.12 15.75 -9.21
C GLY A 35 14.81 16.58 -8.12
N GLY A 36 14.83 16.08 -6.88
CA GLY A 36 15.43 16.71 -5.71
C GLY A 36 14.87 16.12 -4.41
N PRO A 37 15.18 16.75 -3.25
CA PRO A 37 14.72 16.26 -1.95
C PRO A 37 13.20 16.06 -1.90
N ILE A 38 12.77 14.97 -1.28
CA ILE A 38 11.35 14.72 -1.02
C ILE A 38 10.92 15.38 0.30
N PRO A 39 9.64 15.74 0.48
CA PRO A 39 9.12 16.24 1.75
C PRO A 39 9.38 15.24 2.90
N ASP A 40 9.70 15.75 4.08
CA ASP A 40 9.75 14.96 5.31
C ASP A 40 8.34 14.63 5.79
N VAL A 41 7.74 13.62 5.23
CA VAL A 41 6.38 13.19 5.57
C VAL A 41 6.44 12.37 6.85
N LYS A 42 5.69 12.75 7.87
CA LYS A 42 5.56 11.95 9.11
C LYS A 42 4.80 10.65 8.84
N PHE A 43 5.04 9.66 9.68
CA PHE A 43 4.36 8.37 9.58
C PHE A 43 2.82 8.54 9.54
N PHE A 44 2.16 7.85 8.62
CA PHE A 44 0.73 7.96 8.30
C PHE A 44 0.24 9.35 7.85
N ASN A 45 1.15 10.27 7.54
CA ASN A 45 0.78 11.52 6.91
C ASN A 45 0.99 11.47 5.39
N MET A 46 0.32 12.37 4.71
CA MET A 46 0.32 12.48 3.26
C MET A 46 0.93 13.79 2.81
N ASP A 47 1.64 13.73 1.70
CA ASP A 47 2.13 14.88 0.94
C ASP A 47 2.08 14.55 -0.55
N ALA A 48 2.77 15.31 -1.36
CA ALA A 48 2.91 15.06 -2.79
C ALA A 48 4.36 15.19 -3.23
N ILE A 49 4.73 14.36 -4.20
CA ILE A 49 6.00 14.43 -4.92
C ILE A 49 5.74 14.72 -6.40
N ASN A 50 6.76 15.18 -7.11
CA ASN A 50 6.69 15.39 -8.55
C ASN A 50 7.28 14.17 -9.27
N ILE A 51 6.57 13.62 -10.24
CA ILE A 51 7.09 12.57 -11.12
C ILE A 51 6.72 12.92 -12.55
N LYS A 52 7.73 13.14 -13.40
CA LYS A 52 7.52 13.54 -14.81
C LYS A 52 6.60 14.77 -14.95
N GLY A 53 6.74 15.77 -14.06
CA GLY A 53 5.90 16.97 -14.07
C GLY A 53 4.49 16.80 -13.47
N ARG A 54 4.14 15.63 -12.98
CA ARG A 54 2.84 15.33 -12.36
C ARG A 54 2.95 15.39 -10.85
N LYS A 55 1.98 16.03 -10.22
CA LYS A 55 1.82 16.01 -8.77
C LYS A 55 1.21 14.68 -8.32
N VAL A 56 2.03 13.80 -7.77
CA VAL A 56 1.65 12.45 -7.31
C VAL A 56 1.48 12.46 -5.81
N ARG A 57 0.37 11.95 -5.32
CA ARG A 57 0.13 11.83 -3.86
C ARG A 57 1.02 10.76 -3.27
N ALA A 58 1.54 11.03 -2.08
CA ALA A 58 2.44 10.16 -1.36
C ALA A 58 2.03 10.03 0.10
N LEU A 59 2.00 8.81 0.61
CA LEU A 59 1.75 8.47 2.00
C LEU A 59 3.00 7.83 2.59
N ARG A 60 3.46 8.30 3.72
CA ARG A 60 4.49 7.60 4.48
C ARG A 60 3.86 6.43 5.24
N HIS A 61 3.96 5.29 4.63
CA HIS A 61 3.50 4.02 5.18
C HIS A 61 4.68 3.04 5.12
N GLY A 62 5.37 2.91 6.24
CA GLY A 62 6.52 2.01 6.34
C GLY A 62 6.05 0.58 6.52
N MET A 63 6.25 -0.24 5.52
CA MET A 63 6.12 -1.68 5.66
C MET A 63 7.45 -2.26 6.08
N ALA A 64 7.44 -3.23 6.98
CA ALA A 64 8.64 -3.88 7.49
C ALA A 64 9.69 -2.92 8.09
N GLY A 65 9.29 -1.74 8.56
CA GLY A 65 10.20 -0.78 9.14
C GLY A 65 11.19 -0.12 8.18
N ALA A 66 11.11 -0.43 6.88
CA ALA A 66 12.00 0.16 5.90
C ALA A 66 11.51 1.55 5.43
N PRO A 67 12.42 2.46 5.04
CA PRO A 67 12.04 3.75 4.48
C PRO A 67 11.29 3.58 3.16
N GLY A 68 10.42 4.54 2.84
CA GLY A 68 9.69 4.55 1.58
C GLY A 68 8.37 5.28 1.64
N LEU A 69 7.72 5.34 0.49
CA LEU A 69 6.41 5.96 0.30
C LEU A 69 5.49 5.04 -0.51
N GLU A 70 4.23 5.08 -0.18
CA GLU A 70 3.15 4.60 -1.03
C GLU A 70 2.64 5.77 -1.86
N ILE A 71 2.61 5.62 -3.18
CA ILE A 71 2.20 6.66 -4.11
C ILE A 71 1.00 6.22 -4.94
N TRP A 72 0.14 7.17 -5.30
CA TRP A 72 -1.03 6.90 -6.13
C TRP A 72 -1.47 8.11 -6.95
N GLY A 73 -2.17 7.81 -8.02
CA GLY A 73 -2.72 8.81 -8.92
C GLY A 73 -3.77 8.21 -9.87
N PRO A 74 -4.23 8.96 -10.86
CA PRO A 74 -5.20 8.51 -11.86
C PRO A 74 -4.75 7.25 -12.61
N TYR A 75 -5.62 6.28 -12.77
CA TYR A 75 -5.28 4.99 -13.38
C TYR A 75 -4.69 5.12 -14.79
N ALA A 76 -5.08 6.16 -15.53
CA ALA A 76 -4.56 6.42 -16.87
C ALA A 76 -3.04 6.69 -16.89
N GLU A 77 -2.46 7.17 -15.81
CA GLU A 77 -1.05 7.52 -15.69
C GLU A 77 -0.16 6.36 -15.19
N ARG A 78 -0.76 5.22 -14.86
CA ARG A 78 -0.09 4.11 -14.18
C ARG A 78 1.17 3.60 -14.87
N ASP A 79 1.12 3.46 -16.20
CA ASP A 79 2.23 2.87 -16.95
C ASP A 79 3.41 3.84 -17.03
N GLU A 80 3.15 5.11 -17.31
CA GLU A 80 4.17 6.17 -17.33
C GLU A 80 4.88 6.30 -15.97
N ILE A 81 4.10 6.31 -14.88
CA ILE A 81 4.67 6.40 -13.53
C ILE A 81 5.45 5.13 -13.16
N ARG A 82 4.95 3.96 -13.54
CA ARG A 82 5.65 2.69 -13.31
C ARG A 82 7.00 2.66 -14.02
N GLU A 83 7.04 3.05 -15.28
CA GLU A 83 8.26 3.12 -16.08
C GLU A 83 9.26 4.10 -15.46
N ALA A 84 8.81 5.28 -15.04
CA ALA A 84 9.65 6.25 -14.34
C ALA A 84 10.27 5.66 -13.07
N ILE A 85 9.50 4.93 -12.27
CA ILE A 85 9.99 4.26 -11.05
C ILE A 85 11.07 3.23 -11.39
N LEU A 86 10.84 2.40 -12.40
CA LEU A 86 11.79 1.37 -12.82
C LEU A 86 13.08 1.98 -13.34
N GLU A 87 12.99 3.04 -14.13
CA GLU A 87 14.14 3.79 -14.64
C GLU A 87 14.95 4.40 -13.49
N ALA A 88 14.29 5.13 -12.59
CA ALA A 88 14.93 5.77 -11.45
C ALA A 88 15.59 4.76 -10.49
N GLY A 89 14.99 3.60 -10.33
CA GLY A 89 15.45 2.56 -9.41
C GLY A 89 16.54 1.63 -9.97
N ARG A 90 16.83 1.69 -11.26
CA ARG A 90 17.76 0.77 -11.94
C ARG A 90 19.11 0.67 -11.24
N ASP A 91 19.73 1.81 -10.95
CA ASP A 91 21.07 1.89 -10.34
C ASP A 91 21.05 1.59 -8.83
N PHE A 92 19.87 1.53 -8.22
CA PHE A 92 19.67 1.27 -6.78
C PHE A 92 19.24 -0.18 -6.50
N GLY A 93 19.25 -1.05 -7.50
CA GLY A 93 18.86 -2.45 -7.33
C GLY A 93 17.36 -2.64 -7.08
N LEU A 94 16.51 -1.76 -7.62
CA LEU A 94 15.05 -1.87 -7.47
C LEU A 94 14.54 -3.14 -8.14
N VAL A 95 13.76 -3.93 -7.37
CA VAL A 95 13.13 -5.17 -7.83
C VAL A 95 11.62 -5.03 -7.73
N GLN A 96 10.91 -5.42 -8.78
CA GLN A 96 9.46 -5.49 -8.75
C GLN A 96 9.02 -6.73 -7.98
N VAL A 97 8.18 -6.52 -6.97
CA VAL A 97 7.59 -7.60 -6.17
C VAL A 97 6.07 -7.65 -6.33
N GLY A 98 5.52 -8.84 -6.26
CA GLY A 98 4.06 -9.03 -6.28
C GLY A 98 3.46 -9.17 -4.88
N ALA A 99 2.14 -9.32 -4.83
CA ALA A 99 1.38 -9.43 -3.58
C ALA A 99 1.84 -10.59 -2.67
N ARG A 100 2.39 -11.67 -3.22
CA ARG A 100 2.89 -12.80 -2.41
C ARG A 100 4.13 -12.42 -1.60
N ALA A 101 5.06 -11.66 -2.21
CA ALA A 101 6.23 -11.15 -1.48
C ALA A 101 5.81 -10.18 -0.37
N TYR A 102 4.78 -9.38 -0.64
CA TYR A 102 4.17 -8.52 0.37
C TYR A 102 3.63 -9.31 1.56
N SER A 103 2.94 -10.43 1.31
CA SER A 103 2.43 -11.31 2.37
C SER A 103 3.54 -11.91 3.23
N SER A 104 4.67 -12.31 2.64
CA SER A 104 5.83 -12.77 3.40
C SER A 104 6.42 -11.68 4.30
N ASN A 105 6.52 -10.46 3.77
CA ASN A 105 6.98 -9.29 4.51
C ASN A 105 6.12 -8.97 5.75
N THR A 106 4.82 -9.24 5.69
CA THR A 106 3.94 -9.03 6.84
C THR A 106 4.27 -9.97 8.00
N LEU A 107 4.64 -11.21 7.69
CA LEU A 107 5.07 -12.19 8.70
C LEU A 107 6.41 -11.81 9.32
N GLU A 108 7.39 -11.43 8.51
CA GLU A 108 8.73 -11.05 8.97
C GLU A 108 8.73 -9.80 9.85
N SER A 109 7.89 -8.82 9.50
CA SER A 109 7.82 -7.54 10.22
C SER A 109 6.82 -7.50 11.36
N GLY A 110 6.02 -8.55 11.54
CA GLY A 110 4.89 -8.55 12.48
C GLY A 110 3.78 -7.57 12.10
N TRP A 111 3.79 -7.06 10.86
CA TRP A 111 2.75 -6.20 10.35
C TRP A 111 1.51 -7.01 9.99
N ILE A 112 0.36 -6.65 10.54
CA ILE A 112 -0.91 -7.29 10.22
C ILE A 112 -1.70 -6.38 9.28
N PRO A 113 -1.85 -6.75 7.99
CA PRO A 113 -2.64 -5.94 7.05
C PRO A 113 -4.14 -6.04 7.36
N SER A 114 -4.88 -5.03 6.96
CA SER A 114 -6.35 -5.11 6.96
C SER A 114 -6.85 -6.15 5.94
N PRO A 115 -7.89 -6.96 6.23
CA PRO A 115 -8.67 -6.89 7.47
C PRO A 115 -7.93 -7.53 8.65
N LEU A 116 -7.88 -6.82 9.75
CA LEU A 116 -7.39 -7.39 10.98
C LEU A 116 -8.41 -8.41 11.51
N PRO A 117 -7.96 -9.58 12.01
CA PRO A 117 -8.83 -10.37 12.86
C PRO A 117 -9.17 -9.51 14.07
N ALA A 118 -10.44 -9.16 14.17
CA ALA A 118 -10.90 -8.33 15.27
C ALA A 118 -11.04 -9.20 16.52
N VAL A 119 -10.21 -8.94 17.52
CA VAL A 119 -10.34 -9.56 18.83
C VAL A 119 -11.18 -8.63 19.70
N TYR A 120 -12.46 -8.90 19.78
CA TYR A 120 -13.41 -8.12 20.57
C TYR A 120 -13.66 -8.77 21.93
N THR A 121 -12.64 -8.84 22.78
CA THR A 121 -12.72 -9.56 24.07
C THR A 121 -13.30 -8.75 25.22
N GLY A 122 -13.38 -7.42 25.11
CA GLY A 122 -13.88 -6.56 26.18
C GLY A 122 -15.38 -6.65 26.40
N GLU A 123 -15.83 -6.43 27.65
CA GLU A 123 -17.27 -6.45 28.02
C GLU A 123 -18.09 -5.42 27.19
N LYS A 124 -17.50 -4.27 26.86
CA LYS A 124 -18.14 -3.25 26.01
C LYS A 124 -18.50 -3.77 24.62
N MET A 125 -17.81 -4.80 24.14
CA MET A 125 -17.99 -5.38 22.79
C MET A 125 -18.87 -6.64 22.81
N LYS A 126 -19.41 -7.04 23.96
CA LYS A 126 -20.24 -8.24 24.11
C LYS A 126 -21.39 -8.27 23.13
N LYS A 127 -22.17 -7.20 23.03
CA LYS A 127 -23.31 -7.10 22.09
C LYS A 127 -22.88 -7.25 20.63
N TYR A 128 -21.68 -6.76 20.28
CA TYR A 128 -21.16 -6.91 18.94
C TYR A 128 -20.77 -8.36 18.66
N ARG A 129 -20.11 -9.05 19.59
CA ARG A 129 -19.82 -10.49 19.47
C ARG A 129 -21.06 -11.35 19.31
N GLU A 130 -22.11 -11.04 20.05
CA GLU A 130 -23.40 -11.74 19.98
C GLU A 130 -24.11 -11.50 18.63
N TRP A 131 -23.86 -10.35 18.00
CA TRP A 131 -24.39 -10.01 16.70
C TRP A 131 -23.59 -10.66 15.53
N LEU A 132 -22.31 -10.98 15.73
CA LEU A 132 -21.47 -11.59 14.68
C LEU A 132 -22.01 -12.96 14.28
N PRO A 133 -22.08 -13.29 12.97
CA PRO A 133 -22.43 -14.63 12.51
C PRO A 133 -21.44 -15.66 13.07
N ALA A 134 -21.93 -16.72 13.67
CA ALA A 134 -21.08 -17.76 14.28
C ALA A 134 -20.07 -18.42 13.31
N ALA A 135 -20.35 -18.39 12.00
CA ALA A 135 -19.46 -18.86 10.94
C ALA A 135 -18.70 -17.73 10.24
N GLY A 136 -18.77 -16.49 10.74
CA GLY A 136 -18.08 -15.35 10.16
C GLY A 136 -16.58 -15.40 10.44
N TYR A 137 -15.79 -14.83 9.52
CA TYR A 137 -14.33 -14.71 9.67
C TYR A 137 -13.92 -14.04 10.98
N GLU A 138 -14.69 -13.02 11.40
CA GLU A 138 -14.44 -12.25 12.62
C GLU A 138 -14.73 -13.04 13.90
N ALA A 139 -15.66 -14.03 13.83
CA ALA A 139 -15.97 -14.88 14.97
C ALA A 139 -14.92 -15.98 15.19
N ALA A 140 -14.18 -16.37 14.15
CA ALA A 140 -13.16 -17.42 14.25
C ALA A 140 -11.89 -16.98 15.02
N GLY A 141 -11.73 -15.69 15.29
CA GLY A 141 -10.58 -15.12 16.01
C GLY A 141 -10.89 -14.64 17.44
N SER A 142 -12.09 -14.90 17.95
CA SER A 142 -12.54 -14.45 19.29
C SER A 142 -12.52 -15.57 20.34
#